data_df600a7a4f7f5ac6678bc24705184a09
#
_entry.id   df600a7a4f7f5ac6678bc24705184a09
#
_cell.length_a   1.000
_cell.length_b   1.000
_cell.length_c   1.000
_cell.angle_alpha   90.00
_cell.angle_beta   90.00
_cell.angle_gamma   90.00
#
_symmetry.space_group_name_H-M   'P 1'
#
loop_
_entity.id
_entity.type
_entity.pdbx_description
1 polymer ?
#
loop_
_entity_poly.entity_id
_entity_poly.type
_entity_poly.pdbx_seq_one_letter_code
_entity_poly.pdbx_strand_id
1 'polypeptide(L)'
;MYVNVIYIAVAVAVLVLWGRFLVWIDNDLPNMPEQPEQLWKGVLLASIVILMLIWLLIPNFWFALVLNIFIPAALLGYYWRTRVQVLGSSGDLLGAISGHMTQLSIGRQAKKSVSQLGLRYEGKGGKPLHLPPVDDPGYNGVVLLDQLLIQGLENRAQRIDLMPSDQAYEMSFSTDGVAYPQSGMQRSNAEPLIQAVKQLTGLSLEERRRPQSANFTTRDADNNPVHWTANTSGTTAGERLWLQVNAKDNWKIPLDHLGMSSEQLTSLREALKGNEGLIMVSSPAHMGRTTTLYSLLSNHDAYTTSINTFEINPRAEFESISVTRFDPAAVNASHSKSLQSVMLKDPHILMVAQCPDAATAELIAKYSREEHRVYVGLRANDAFAALELWRKVLPDNQVAATPLRAIISQRLIRLLCPTCKIAYQPDEALLAKMNLPIGRDLSAFKANTQPSRDQKGNLIKCPDCASLGYRGQTGIFEILIVNDEIRRAIATGRSIEEIRTLARKNNMMVLVEHGFRKFALGITSIQEVIRVCTPEKKPAPKAKAGTSGASRAGASKAGQIPGQTPGQSQAGTSRVGNAPSGGSSAGNAPSGGAGND
;
A
#
# COMPACT_ATOMS: atom_id res chain seq x y z
N MET A 1 -42.62 -44.92 -27.14
CA MET A 1 -41.52 -45.75 -26.63
C MET A 1 -40.21 -45.10 -27.04
N TYR A 2 -39.41 -44.68 -26.10
CA TYR A 2 -38.15 -43.90 -26.32
C TYR A 2 -36.96 -44.80 -26.74
N VAL A 3 -37.18 -45.65 -27.70
CA VAL A 3 -36.18 -46.66 -28.12
C VAL A 3 -35.12 -46.06 -29.09
N ASN A 4 -35.25 -44.78 -29.44
CA ASN A 4 -34.26 -44.11 -30.32
C ASN A 4 -33.13 -43.50 -29.45
N VAL A 5 -31.90 -43.89 -29.70
CA VAL A 5 -30.69 -43.42 -29.00
C VAL A 5 -30.60 -41.90 -28.93
N ILE A 6 -31.06 -41.20 -30.00
CA ILE A 6 -31.09 -39.74 -30.08
C ILE A 6 -32.01 -39.14 -29.00
N TYR A 7 -33.22 -39.74 -28.80
CA TYR A 7 -34.16 -39.26 -27.80
C TYR A 7 -33.64 -39.43 -26.37
N ILE A 8 -32.97 -40.55 -26.08
CA ILE A 8 -32.30 -40.77 -24.79
C ILE A 8 -31.19 -39.76 -24.60
N ALA A 9 -30.36 -39.49 -25.61
CA ALA A 9 -29.27 -38.52 -25.53
C ALA A 9 -29.79 -37.09 -25.24
N VAL A 10 -30.90 -36.68 -25.88
CA VAL A 10 -31.53 -35.38 -25.62
C VAL A 10 -32.09 -35.29 -24.19
N ALA A 11 -32.76 -36.36 -23.72
CA ALA A 11 -33.31 -36.42 -22.35
C ALA A 11 -32.18 -36.28 -21.32
N VAL A 12 -31.12 -37.03 -21.48
CA VAL A 12 -29.92 -36.93 -20.62
C VAL A 12 -29.29 -35.54 -20.66
N ALA A 13 -29.18 -34.94 -21.83
CA ALA A 13 -28.64 -33.59 -21.98
C ALA A 13 -29.45 -32.52 -21.21
N VAL A 14 -30.79 -32.61 -21.27
CA VAL A 14 -31.70 -31.71 -20.54
C VAL A 14 -31.55 -31.90 -19.02
N LEU A 15 -31.48 -33.13 -18.52
CA LEU A 15 -31.28 -33.42 -17.09
C LEU A 15 -29.90 -32.94 -16.62
N VAL A 16 -28.84 -33.10 -17.40
CA VAL A 16 -27.50 -32.61 -17.08
C VAL A 16 -27.45 -31.08 -17.04
N LEU A 17 -28.12 -30.42 -17.98
CA LEU A 17 -28.26 -28.96 -17.99
C LEU A 17 -28.98 -28.47 -16.73
N TRP A 18 -30.10 -29.11 -16.38
CA TRP A 18 -30.85 -28.76 -15.18
C TRP A 18 -30.02 -29.01 -13.90
N GLY A 19 -29.33 -30.13 -13.79
CA GLY A 19 -28.42 -30.40 -12.67
C GLY A 19 -27.36 -29.31 -12.48
N ARG A 20 -26.87 -28.70 -13.54
CA ARG A 20 -25.93 -27.54 -13.44
C ARG A 20 -26.60 -26.30 -12.87
N PHE A 21 -27.85 -26.01 -13.29
CA PHE A 21 -28.59 -24.88 -12.71
C PHE A 21 -28.90 -25.11 -11.24
N LEU A 22 -29.19 -26.34 -10.84
CA LEU A 22 -29.42 -26.69 -9.41
C LEU A 22 -28.19 -26.41 -8.56
N VAL A 23 -27.01 -26.82 -9.01
CA VAL A 23 -25.74 -26.55 -8.30
C VAL A 23 -25.49 -25.05 -8.22
N TRP A 24 -25.81 -24.28 -9.27
CA TRP A 24 -25.70 -22.84 -9.23
C TRP A 24 -26.63 -22.19 -8.21
N ILE A 25 -27.91 -22.60 -8.17
CA ILE A 25 -28.89 -22.10 -7.19
C ILE A 25 -28.45 -22.46 -5.76
N ASP A 26 -28.02 -23.70 -5.52
CA ASP A 26 -27.56 -24.15 -4.19
C ASP A 26 -26.37 -23.34 -3.68
N ASN A 27 -25.44 -22.98 -4.54
CA ASN A 27 -24.29 -22.13 -4.20
C ASN A 27 -24.64 -20.64 -4.01
N ASP A 28 -25.75 -20.15 -4.59
CA ASP A 28 -26.20 -18.77 -4.45
C ASP A 28 -27.15 -18.57 -3.24
N LEU A 29 -27.81 -19.64 -2.75
CA LEU A 29 -28.72 -19.62 -1.61
C LEU A 29 -28.15 -19.01 -0.33
N PRO A 30 -26.88 -19.27 0.08
CA PRO A 30 -26.28 -18.66 1.26
C PRO A 30 -26.18 -17.12 1.18
N ASN A 31 -26.24 -16.55 -0.02
CA ASN A 31 -26.22 -15.10 -0.24
C ASN A 31 -27.60 -14.45 -0.07
N MET A 32 -28.64 -15.23 0.22
CA MET A 32 -30.02 -14.76 0.40
C MET A 32 -30.54 -15.03 1.83
N PRO A 33 -30.21 -14.20 2.83
CA PRO A 33 -30.50 -14.46 4.24
C PRO A 33 -32.00 -14.49 4.61
N GLU A 34 -32.88 -13.97 3.77
CA GLU A 34 -34.34 -13.94 4.02
C GLU A 34 -35.07 -15.17 3.48
N GLN A 35 -34.40 -16.07 2.76
CA GLN A 35 -35.06 -17.27 2.18
C GLN A 35 -34.75 -18.52 3.00
N PRO A 36 -35.76 -19.37 3.28
CA PRO A 36 -35.55 -20.61 4.02
C PRO A 36 -34.80 -21.64 3.17
N GLU A 37 -33.49 -21.74 3.39
CA GLU A 37 -32.56 -22.59 2.65
C GLU A 37 -33.03 -24.05 2.53
N GLN A 38 -33.62 -24.60 3.61
CA GLN A 38 -34.10 -25.97 3.62
C GLN A 38 -35.30 -26.20 2.70
N LEU A 39 -36.21 -25.22 2.58
CA LEU A 39 -37.34 -25.31 1.66
C LEU A 39 -36.89 -25.27 0.19
N TRP A 40 -35.93 -24.39 -0.14
CA TRP A 40 -35.41 -24.35 -1.48
C TRP A 40 -34.67 -25.64 -1.87
N LYS A 41 -33.85 -26.19 -1.00
CA LYS A 41 -33.21 -27.50 -1.20
C LYS A 41 -34.23 -28.61 -1.44
N GLY A 42 -35.35 -28.60 -0.70
CA GLY A 42 -36.45 -29.52 -0.90
C GLY A 42 -37.12 -29.38 -2.28
N VAL A 43 -37.41 -28.13 -2.72
CA VAL A 43 -38.00 -27.83 -4.03
C VAL A 43 -37.07 -28.25 -5.16
N LEU A 44 -35.77 -27.99 -5.03
CA LEU A 44 -34.76 -28.35 -6.02
C LEU A 44 -34.65 -29.89 -6.17
N LEU A 45 -34.61 -30.63 -5.08
CA LEU A 45 -34.62 -32.10 -5.09
C LEU A 45 -35.92 -32.66 -5.70
N ALA A 46 -37.06 -32.10 -5.29
CA ALA A 46 -38.37 -32.51 -5.83
C ALA A 46 -38.45 -32.27 -7.36
N SER A 47 -37.85 -31.20 -7.86
CA SER A 47 -37.83 -30.89 -9.30
C SER A 47 -37.14 -31.99 -10.12
N ILE A 48 -36.05 -32.57 -9.63
CA ILE A 48 -35.36 -33.68 -10.32
C ILE A 48 -36.27 -34.90 -10.43
N VAL A 49 -36.93 -35.25 -9.32
CA VAL A 49 -37.85 -36.41 -9.28
C VAL A 49 -39.01 -36.19 -10.23
N ILE A 50 -39.62 -35.00 -10.24
CA ILE A 50 -40.74 -34.66 -11.14
C ILE A 50 -40.30 -34.75 -12.61
N LEU A 51 -39.13 -34.22 -12.96
CA LEU A 51 -38.62 -34.27 -14.34
C LEU A 51 -38.33 -35.70 -14.79
N MET A 52 -37.83 -36.58 -13.89
CA MET A 52 -37.65 -37.99 -14.18
C MET A 52 -39.01 -38.71 -14.38
N LEU A 53 -40.01 -38.41 -13.53
CA LEU A 53 -41.36 -38.98 -13.65
C LEU A 53 -42.05 -38.56 -14.96
N ILE A 54 -41.86 -37.34 -15.42
CA ILE A 54 -42.39 -36.88 -16.71
C ILE A 54 -41.86 -37.74 -17.87
N TRP A 55 -40.56 -38.06 -17.86
CA TRP A 55 -39.97 -38.94 -18.87
C TRP A 55 -40.50 -40.39 -18.77
N LEU A 56 -40.85 -40.83 -17.60
CA LEU A 56 -41.34 -42.20 -17.36
C LEU A 56 -42.82 -42.35 -17.72
N LEU A 57 -43.67 -41.37 -17.38
CA LEU A 57 -45.14 -41.49 -17.44
C LEU A 57 -45.73 -40.99 -18.77
N ILE A 58 -45.05 -40.08 -19.47
CA ILE A 58 -45.57 -39.48 -20.71
C ILE A 58 -45.04 -40.24 -21.95
N PRO A 59 -45.90 -40.93 -22.73
CA PRO A 59 -45.44 -41.74 -23.85
C PRO A 59 -45.01 -40.93 -25.07
N ASN A 60 -45.42 -39.65 -25.18
CA ASN A 60 -45.07 -38.79 -26.29
C ASN A 60 -43.79 -38.00 -25.96
N PHE A 61 -42.68 -38.26 -26.68
CA PHE A 61 -41.38 -37.64 -26.48
C PHE A 61 -41.42 -36.13 -26.56
N TRP A 62 -42.05 -35.56 -27.56
CA TRP A 62 -42.07 -34.11 -27.77
C TRP A 62 -42.84 -33.38 -26.66
N PHE A 63 -43.95 -33.95 -26.19
CA PHE A 63 -44.72 -33.38 -25.08
C PHE A 63 -43.96 -33.46 -23.75
N ALA A 64 -43.28 -34.57 -23.49
CA ALA A 64 -42.41 -34.71 -22.36
C ALA A 64 -41.22 -33.73 -22.40
N LEU A 65 -40.62 -33.50 -23.58
CA LEU A 65 -39.54 -32.58 -23.78
C LEU A 65 -39.94 -31.12 -23.45
N VAL A 66 -41.11 -30.70 -23.95
CA VAL A 66 -41.63 -29.34 -23.72
C VAL A 66 -41.83 -29.11 -22.21
N LEU A 67 -42.43 -30.08 -21.48
CA LEU A 67 -42.61 -29.96 -20.03
C LEU A 67 -41.30 -29.96 -19.27
N ASN A 68 -40.31 -30.75 -19.68
CA ASN A 68 -38.99 -30.80 -19.07
C ASN A 68 -38.13 -29.54 -19.34
N ILE A 69 -38.48 -28.70 -20.32
CA ILE A 69 -37.88 -27.40 -20.54
C ILE A 69 -38.66 -26.30 -19.79
N PHE A 70 -39.99 -26.35 -19.82
CA PHE A 70 -40.85 -25.30 -19.27
C PHE A 70 -40.82 -25.24 -17.73
N ILE A 71 -40.85 -26.40 -17.06
CA ILE A 71 -40.85 -26.45 -15.60
C ILE A 71 -39.53 -25.88 -15.01
N PRO A 72 -38.33 -26.31 -15.43
CA PRO A 72 -37.07 -25.68 -15.03
C PRO A 72 -36.99 -24.18 -15.34
N ALA A 73 -37.47 -23.77 -16.54
CA ALA A 73 -37.47 -22.36 -16.90
C ALA A 73 -38.36 -21.51 -15.99
N ALA A 74 -39.54 -22.01 -15.64
CA ALA A 74 -40.45 -21.35 -14.68
C ALA A 74 -39.86 -21.25 -13.27
N LEU A 75 -39.24 -22.34 -12.77
CA LEU A 75 -38.54 -22.35 -11.48
C LEU A 75 -37.35 -21.38 -11.47
N LEU A 76 -36.56 -21.34 -12.53
CA LEU A 76 -35.44 -20.41 -12.68
C LEU A 76 -35.92 -18.95 -12.73
N GLY A 77 -37.02 -18.67 -13.46
CA GLY A 77 -37.64 -17.34 -13.52
C GLY A 77 -38.18 -16.88 -12.16
N TYR A 78 -38.80 -17.79 -11.42
CA TYR A 78 -39.27 -17.50 -10.07
C TYR A 78 -38.11 -17.23 -9.10
N TYR A 79 -37.08 -18.06 -9.14
CA TYR A 79 -35.85 -17.85 -8.35
C TYR A 79 -35.19 -16.50 -8.69
N TRP A 80 -35.07 -16.18 -9.97
CA TRP A 80 -34.51 -14.91 -10.41
C TRP A 80 -35.30 -13.70 -9.92
N ARG A 81 -36.63 -13.77 -9.97
CA ARG A 81 -37.50 -12.70 -9.47
C ARG A 81 -37.29 -12.47 -7.96
N THR A 82 -37.21 -13.53 -7.17
CA THR A 82 -36.93 -13.42 -5.73
C THR A 82 -35.54 -12.88 -5.45
N ARG A 83 -34.55 -13.29 -6.23
CA ARG A 83 -33.18 -12.78 -6.15
C ARG A 83 -33.08 -11.27 -6.42
N VAL A 84 -33.75 -10.79 -7.45
CA VAL A 84 -33.78 -9.34 -7.79
C VAL A 84 -34.47 -8.53 -6.69
N GLN A 85 -35.51 -9.07 -6.07
CA GLN A 85 -36.21 -8.40 -4.96
C GLN A 85 -35.35 -8.26 -3.70
N VAL A 86 -34.53 -9.26 -3.37
CA VAL A 86 -33.69 -9.27 -2.17
C VAL A 86 -32.38 -8.48 -2.37
N LEU A 87 -31.74 -8.57 -3.52
CA LEU A 87 -30.44 -7.96 -3.77
C LEU A 87 -30.52 -6.55 -4.41
N GLY A 88 -31.70 -6.07 -4.79
CA GLY A 88 -31.93 -4.70 -5.28
C GLY A 88 -31.18 -4.32 -6.57
N SER A 89 -30.52 -5.27 -7.21
CA SER A 89 -29.79 -5.05 -8.46
C SER A 89 -30.29 -5.96 -9.58
N SER A 90 -30.68 -5.38 -10.70
CA SER A 90 -30.94 -6.08 -11.96
C SER A 90 -29.60 -6.51 -12.58
N GLY A 91 -28.81 -7.31 -11.83
CA GLY A 91 -27.55 -7.86 -12.31
C GLY A 91 -27.78 -8.73 -13.55
N ASP A 92 -27.01 -8.51 -14.59
CA ASP A 92 -27.09 -9.17 -15.89
C ASP A 92 -27.05 -10.71 -15.71
N LEU A 93 -28.16 -11.38 -16.02
CA LEU A 93 -28.33 -12.84 -15.93
C LEU A 93 -27.26 -13.56 -16.76
N LEU A 94 -26.92 -13.01 -17.92
CA LEU A 94 -25.86 -13.51 -18.79
C LEU A 94 -24.47 -13.31 -18.16
N GLY A 95 -24.24 -12.20 -17.44
CA GLY A 95 -23.00 -11.94 -16.70
C GLY A 95 -22.80 -12.88 -15.52
N ALA A 96 -23.86 -13.19 -14.76
CA ALA A 96 -23.81 -14.13 -13.66
C ALA A 96 -23.56 -15.58 -14.13
N ILE A 97 -24.21 -15.98 -15.25
CA ILE A 97 -24.03 -17.31 -15.85
C ILE A 97 -22.65 -17.41 -16.53
N SER A 98 -22.18 -16.36 -17.23
CA SER A 98 -20.87 -16.34 -17.87
C SER A 98 -19.74 -16.31 -16.85
N GLY A 99 -19.87 -15.57 -15.73
CA GLY A 99 -18.92 -15.57 -14.64
C GLY A 99 -18.72 -16.95 -14.02
N HIS A 100 -19.81 -17.70 -13.85
CA HIS A 100 -19.74 -19.07 -13.32
C HIS A 100 -19.23 -20.09 -14.35
N MET A 101 -19.56 -19.90 -15.63
CA MET A 101 -18.96 -20.68 -16.73
C MET A 101 -17.46 -20.39 -16.88
N THR A 102 -17.02 -19.17 -16.63
CA THR A 102 -15.60 -18.81 -16.64
C THR A 102 -14.87 -19.44 -15.44
N GLN A 103 -15.47 -19.50 -14.25
CA GLN A 103 -14.89 -20.23 -13.10
C GLN A 103 -14.82 -21.76 -13.34
N LEU A 104 -15.84 -22.34 -14.00
CA LEU A 104 -15.80 -23.76 -14.36
C LEU A 104 -14.84 -24.05 -15.53
N SER A 105 -14.62 -23.09 -16.43
CA SER A 105 -13.60 -23.19 -17.49
C SER A 105 -12.19 -23.06 -16.91
N ILE A 106 -11.98 -22.21 -15.89
CA ILE A 106 -10.71 -22.11 -15.17
C ILE A 106 -10.40 -23.45 -14.48
N GLY A 107 -11.36 -24.09 -13.81
CA GLY A 107 -11.17 -25.43 -13.22
C GLY A 107 -10.97 -26.56 -14.24
N ARG A 108 -11.52 -26.44 -15.47
CA ARG A 108 -11.27 -27.38 -16.58
C ARG A 108 -10.03 -27.04 -17.40
N GLN A 109 -9.68 -25.78 -17.56
CA GLN A 109 -8.39 -25.36 -18.09
C GLN A 109 -7.25 -25.78 -17.17
N ALA A 110 -7.42 -25.69 -15.84
CA ALA A 110 -6.45 -26.23 -14.87
C ALA A 110 -6.24 -27.75 -15.02
N LYS A 111 -7.27 -28.51 -15.40
CA LYS A 111 -7.13 -29.96 -15.71
C LYS A 111 -6.59 -30.28 -17.13
N LYS A 112 -6.68 -29.35 -18.07
CA LYS A 112 -6.18 -29.55 -19.46
C LYS A 112 -4.85 -28.84 -19.75
N SER A 113 -4.43 -27.88 -18.92
CA SER A 113 -3.16 -27.14 -19.05
C SER A 113 -2.09 -27.58 -18.06
N VAL A 114 -2.14 -28.83 -17.63
CA VAL A 114 -1.22 -29.48 -16.67
C VAL A 114 0.22 -29.58 -17.17
N SER A 115 0.58 -28.99 -18.31
CA SER A 115 1.93 -29.20 -18.89
C SER A 115 2.84 -27.98 -19.01
N GLN A 116 2.38 -26.73 -18.75
CA GLN A 116 3.31 -25.60 -18.81
C GLN A 116 2.90 -24.48 -17.85
N LEU A 117 3.65 -24.30 -16.75
CA LEU A 117 3.72 -23.05 -16.03
C LEU A 117 4.22 -21.98 -17.01
N GLY A 118 3.63 -20.79 -16.97
CA GLY A 118 4.04 -19.67 -17.84
C GLY A 118 5.39 -19.08 -17.41
N LEU A 119 5.80 -19.32 -16.15
CA LEU A 119 7.04 -18.82 -15.58
C LEU A 119 7.96 -19.97 -15.16
N ARG A 120 9.27 -19.77 -15.28
CA ARG A 120 10.29 -20.64 -14.70
C ARG A 120 10.74 -20.10 -13.36
N TYR A 121 10.84 -20.97 -12.36
CA TYR A 121 11.18 -20.60 -10.98
C TYR A 121 12.62 -20.93 -10.66
N GLU A 122 13.36 -19.94 -10.16
CA GLU A 122 14.76 -20.06 -9.75
C GLU A 122 14.94 -19.58 -8.31
N GLY A 123 15.71 -20.32 -7.54
CA GLY A 123 16.11 -19.94 -6.19
C GLY A 123 17.40 -19.11 -6.16
N LYS A 124 17.96 -18.97 -4.98
CA LYS A 124 19.21 -18.24 -4.76
C LYS A 124 20.35 -18.85 -5.61
N GLY A 125 21.00 -18.01 -6.41
CA GLY A 125 22.11 -18.42 -7.28
C GLY A 125 21.69 -19.04 -8.62
N GLY A 126 20.45 -18.83 -9.08
CA GLY A 126 19.97 -19.26 -10.40
C GLY A 126 19.70 -20.77 -10.50
N LYS A 127 19.65 -21.48 -9.38
CA LYS A 127 19.32 -22.91 -9.38
C LYS A 127 17.81 -23.09 -9.55
N PRO A 128 17.35 -24.03 -10.43
CA PRO A 128 15.92 -24.33 -10.54
C PRO A 128 15.34 -24.69 -9.17
N LEU A 129 14.18 -24.13 -8.83
CA LEU A 129 13.45 -24.53 -7.63
C LEU A 129 12.78 -25.87 -7.84
N HIS A 130 12.79 -26.71 -6.81
CA HIS A 130 12.12 -27.99 -6.83
C HIS A 130 10.62 -27.78 -6.72
N LEU A 131 9.91 -28.01 -7.81
CA LEU A 131 8.45 -27.92 -7.85
C LEU A 131 7.84 -29.24 -7.37
N PRO A 132 6.73 -29.24 -6.63
CA PRO A 132 6.02 -30.45 -6.30
C PRO A 132 5.57 -31.18 -7.59
N PRO A 133 5.48 -32.51 -7.58
CA PRO A 133 4.96 -33.26 -8.71
C PRO A 133 3.52 -32.85 -9.05
N VAL A 134 3.13 -33.03 -10.32
CA VAL A 134 1.81 -32.63 -10.82
C VAL A 134 0.65 -33.30 -10.07
N ASP A 135 0.88 -34.52 -9.57
CA ASP A 135 -0.10 -35.30 -8.81
C ASP A 135 -0.16 -34.91 -7.33
N ASP A 136 0.73 -34.03 -6.86
CA ASP A 136 0.74 -33.52 -5.49
C ASP A 136 -0.32 -32.45 -5.30
N PRO A 137 -1.14 -32.50 -4.22
CA PRO A 137 -2.09 -31.45 -3.88
C PRO A 137 -1.48 -30.05 -3.80
N GLY A 138 -0.20 -29.94 -3.43
CA GLY A 138 0.57 -28.68 -3.37
C GLY A 138 0.81 -28.06 -4.74
N TYR A 139 0.78 -28.85 -5.83
CA TYR A 139 0.97 -28.33 -7.19
C TYR A 139 -0.10 -27.31 -7.60
N ASN A 140 -1.33 -27.47 -7.12
CA ASN A 140 -2.40 -26.51 -7.38
C ASN A 140 -2.06 -25.11 -6.81
N GLY A 141 -1.39 -25.05 -5.66
CA GLY A 141 -0.89 -23.80 -5.09
C GLY A 141 0.15 -23.11 -5.98
N VAL A 142 1.02 -23.89 -6.65
CA VAL A 142 2.01 -23.36 -7.60
C VAL A 142 1.35 -22.82 -8.87
N VAL A 143 0.32 -23.49 -9.38
CA VAL A 143 -0.46 -23.00 -10.54
C VAL A 143 -1.16 -21.68 -10.21
N LEU A 144 -1.76 -21.56 -9.03
CA LEU A 144 -2.39 -20.32 -8.57
C LEU A 144 -1.36 -19.19 -8.40
N LEU A 145 -0.17 -19.51 -7.89
CA LEU A 145 0.93 -18.55 -7.79
C LEU A 145 1.38 -18.09 -9.17
N ASP A 146 1.55 -19.00 -10.12
CA ASP A 146 1.95 -18.68 -11.49
C ASP A 146 0.98 -17.72 -12.17
N GLN A 147 -0.31 -18.01 -12.08
CA GLN A 147 -1.38 -17.13 -12.58
C GLN A 147 -1.37 -15.75 -11.91
N LEU A 148 -1.19 -15.70 -10.59
CA LEU A 148 -1.11 -14.46 -9.83
C LEU A 148 0.08 -13.61 -10.26
N LEU A 149 1.25 -14.22 -10.43
CA LEU A 149 2.47 -13.53 -10.84
C LEU A 149 2.36 -13.00 -12.28
N ILE A 150 1.83 -13.80 -13.20
CA ILE A 150 1.59 -13.38 -14.60
C ILE A 150 0.63 -12.18 -14.61
N GLN A 151 -0.51 -12.28 -13.91
CA GLN A 151 -1.47 -11.18 -13.81
C GLN A 151 -0.83 -9.93 -13.19
N GLY A 152 0.00 -10.10 -12.17
CA GLY A 152 0.76 -9.01 -11.57
C GLY A 152 1.72 -8.34 -12.55
N LEU A 153 2.45 -9.12 -13.33
CA LEU A 153 3.39 -8.62 -14.34
C LEU A 153 2.66 -7.87 -15.49
N GLU A 154 1.55 -8.43 -15.99
CA GLU A 154 0.70 -7.79 -17.00
C GLU A 154 0.17 -6.42 -16.53
N ASN A 155 -0.17 -6.30 -15.25
CA ASN A 155 -0.61 -5.04 -14.64
C ASN A 155 0.56 -4.21 -14.11
N ARG A 156 1.82 -4.60 -14.38
CA ARG A 156 3.04 -3.91 -13.97
C ARG A 156 3.12 -3.70 -12.45
N ALA A 157 2.58 -4.66 -11.68
CA ALA A 157 2.57 -4.60 -10.24
C ALA A 157 4.01 -4.69 -9.68
N GLN A 158 4.40 -3.72 -8.89
CA GLN A 158 5.64 -3.73 -8.12
C GLN A 158 5.47 -4.52 -6.82
N ARG A 159 4.23 -4.66 -6.38
CA ARG A 159 3.86 -5.43 -5.19
C ARG A 159 2.47 -6.02 -5.36
N ILE A 160 2.34 -7.28 -4.99
CA ILE A 160 1.09 -8.03 -4.88
C ILE A 160 0.85 -8.28 -3.40
N ASP A 161 -0.31 -7.93 -2.89
CA ASP A 161 -0.68 -8.06 -1.47
C ASP A 161 -1.92 -8.94 -1.34
N LEU A 162 -1.84 -9.97 -0.52
CA LEU A 162 -2.95 -10.85 -0.12
C LEU A 162 -3.17 -10.65 1.37
N MET A 163 -4.19 -9.89 1.72
CA MET A 163 -4.58 -9.58 3.09
C MET A 163 -5.75 -10.46 3.51
N PRO A 164 -5.60 -11.29 4.56
CA PRO A 164 -6.72 -12.11 5.03
C PRO A 164 -7.81 -11.25 5.66
N SER A 165 -9.06 -11.56 5.35
CA SER A 165 -10.27 -11.08 6.02
C SER A 165 -11.04 -12.27 6.59
N ASP A 166 -12.19 -12.06 7.23
CA ASP A 166 -12.92 -13.12 7.91
C ASP A 166 -13.36 -14.28 6.99
N GLN A 167 -13.74 -13.99 5.76
CA GLN A 167 -14.26 -14.98 4.80
C GLN A 167 -13.34 -15.27 3.61
N ALA A 168 -12.48 -14.31 3.22
CA ALA A 168 -11.69 -14.38 2.01
C ALA A 168 -10.34 -13.66 2.19
N TYR A 169 -9.55 -13.60 1.14
CA TYR A 169 -8.37 -12.74 1.04
C TYR A 169 -8.66 -11.57 0.12
N GLU A 170 -8.43 -10.37 0.62
CA GLU A 170 -8.42 -9.17 -0.20
C GLU A 170 -7.11 -9.12 -0.98
N MET A 171 -7.22 -8.93 -2.29
CA MET A 171 -6.06 -8.85 -3.17
C MET A 171 -5.88 -7.43 -3.70
N SER A 172 -4.65 -6.94 -3.71
CA SER A 172 -4.33 -5.66 -4.33
C SER A 172 -2.99 -5.70 -5.05
N PHE A 173 -2.93 -4.99 -6.18
CA PHE A 173 -1.71 -4.74 -6.94
C PHE A 173 -1.26 -3.31 -6.72
N SER A 174 -0.01 -3.12 -6.28
CA SER A 174 0.57 -1.80 -6.16
C SER A 174 1.42 -1.50 -7.39
N THR A 175 1.03 -0.49 -8.14
CA THR A 175 1.74 -0.01 -9.34
C THR A 175 2.01 1.48 -9.18
N ASP A 176 3.25 1.88 -9.40
CA ASP A 176 3.70 3.26 -9.27
C ASP A 176 3.26 3.90 -7.92
N GLY A 177 3.39 3.12 -6.81
CA GLY A 177 3.10 3.57 -5.45
C GLY A 177 1.63 3.67 -5.08
N VAL A 178 0.71 3.24 -5.95
CA VAL A 178 -0.75 3.21 -5.69
C VAL A 178 -1.24 1.78 -5.68
N ALA A 179 -2.02 1.42 -4.65
CA ALA A 179 -2.65 0.11 -4.56
C ALA A 179 -3.98 0.11 -5.32
N TYR A 180 -4.15 -0.86 -6.20
CA TYR A 180 -5.37 -1.09 -6.96
C TYR A 180 -6.01 -2.39 -6.47
N PRO A 181 -7.19 -2.32 -5.83
CA PRO A 181 -7.91 -3.51 -5.41
C PRO A 181 -8.22 -4.43 -6.60
N GLN A 182 -8.08 -5.71 -6.39
CA GLN A 182 -8.41 -6.77 -7.34
C GLN A 182 -9.55 -7.63 -6.77
N SER A 183 -10.09 -8.53 -7.60
CA SER A 183 -11.07 -9.51 -7.12
C SER A 183 -10.47 -10.32 -5.98
N GLY A 184 -11.20 -10.44 -4.88
CA GLY A 184 -10.77 -11.22 -3.71
C GLY A 184 -10.55 -12.69 -4.06
N MET A 185 -9.70 -13.37 -3.27
CA MET A 185 -9.41 -14.80 -3.42
C MET A 185 -10.04 -15.58 -2.26
N GLN A 186 -10.72 -16.67 -2.56
CA GLN A 186 -11.26 -17.56 -1.52
C GLN A 186 -10.12 -18.16 -0.68
N ARG A 187 -10.37 -18.41 0.60
CA ARG A 187 -9.38 -19.04 1.51
C ARG A 187 -8.87 -20.38 1.01
N SER A 188 -9.75 -21.18 0.41
CA SER A 188 -9.42 -22.48 -0.20
C SER A 188 -8.35 -22.40 -1.30
N ASN A 189 -8.18 -21.25 -1.92
CA ASN A 189 -7.18 -21.01 -2.97
C ASN A 189 -5.97 -20.24 -2.43
N ALA A 190 -6.19 -19.28 -1.53
CA ALA A 190 -5.13 -18.44 -0.98
C ALA A 190 -4.19 -19.21 -0.06
N GLU A 191 -4.72 -20.10 0.79
CA GLU A 191 -3.89 -20.87 1.73
C GLU A 191 -2.94 -21.85 1.02
N PRO A 192 -3.38 -22.67 0.03
CA PRO A 192 -2.46 -23.47 -0.77
C PRO A 192 -1.42 -22.64 -1.53
N LEU A 193 -1.79 -21.46 -2.04
CA LEU A 193 -0.86 -20.54 -2.69
C LEU A 193 0.22 -20.05 -1.71
N ILE A 194 -0.16 -19.63 -0.50
CA ILE A 194 0.78 -19.20 0.54
C ILE A 194 1.73 -20.34 0.92
N GLN A 195 1.21 -21.56 1.08
CA GLN A 195 2.02 -22.74 1.36
C GLN A 195 3.01 -23.04 0.21
N ALA A 196 2.56 -22.96 -1.04
CA ALA A 196 3.41 -23.13 -2.20
C ALA A 196 4.55 -22.09 -2.23
N VAL A 197 4.26 -20.81 -1.97
CA VAL A 197 5.29 -19.77 -1.85
C VAL A 197 6.31 -20.12 -0.76
N LYS A 198 5.85 -20.51 0.42
CA LYS A 198 6.74 -20.89 1.54
C LYS A 198 7.61 -22.09 1.20
N GLN A 199 7.03 -23.12 0.61
CA GLN A 199 7.74 -24.33 0.19
C GLN A 199 8.80 -24.03 -0.88
N LEU A 200 8.43 -23.26 -1.92
CA LEU A 200 9.35 -22.85 -2.99
C LEU A 200 10.51 -21.99 -2.47
N THR A 201 10.26 -21.15 -1.48
CA THR A 201 11.26 -20.21 -0.98
C THR A 201 12.00 -20.71 0.26
N GLY A 202 11.67 -21.89 0.78
CA GLY A 202 12.30 -22.48 1.97
C GLY A 202 11.91 -21.80 3.28
N LEU A 203 10.77 -21.11 3.31
CA LEU A 203 10.21 -20.54 4.54
C LEU A 203 9.54 -21.64 5.37
N SER A 204 9.49 -21.45 6.70
CA SER A 204 8.83 -22.40 7.61
C SER A 204 7.32 -22.45 7.35
N LEU A 205 6.81 -23.65 7.05
CA LEU A 205 5.37 -23.88 6.84
C LEU A 205 4.55 -23.77 8.13
N GLU A 206 5.18 -24.13 9.26
CA GLU A 206 4.54 -24.15 10.58
C GLU A 206 4.43 -22.75 11.20
N GLU A 207 5.40 -21.88 10.94
CA GLU A 207 5.42 -20.52 11.49
C GLU A 207 4.48 -19.61 10.68
N ARG A 208 3.34 -19.24 11.27
CA ARG A 208 2.32 -18.40 10.65
C ARG A 208 2.17 -17.03 11.30
N ARG A 209 2.82 -16.81 12.45
CA ARG A 209 2.66 -15.58 13.24
C ARG A 209 3.80 -14.60 13.05
N ARG A 210 5.04 -15.10 13.08
CA ARG A 210 6.24 -14.26 12.93
C ARG A 210 6.47 -13.88 11.47
N PRO A 211 6.95 -12.65 11.22
CA PRO A 211 7.32 -12.25 9.87
C PRO A 211 8.44 -13.14 9.32
N GLN A 212 8.26 -13.61 8.09
CA GLN A 212 9.27 -14.34 7.34
C GLN A 212 9.50 -13.65 6.00
N SER A 213 10.71 -13.77 5.45
CA SER A 213 11.07 -13.16 4.16
C SER A 213 12.08 -14.03 3.41
N ALA A 214 11.85 -14.24 2.13
CA ALA A 214 12.78 -14.95 1.25
C ALA A 214 12.73 -14.40 -0.17
N ASN A 215 13.81 -14.60 -0.92
CA ASN A 215 13.93 -14.15 -2.29
C ASN A 215 13.86 -15.33 -3.26
N PHE A 216 13.19 -15.12 -4.39
CA PHE A 216 13.18 -16.04 -5.52
C PHE A 216 13.17 -15.26 -6.84
N THR A 217 13.43 -15.94 -7.93
CA THR A 217 13.42 -15.33 -9.26
C THR A 217 12.48 -16.11 -10.15
N THR A 218 11.75 -15.40 -10.99
CA THR A 218 10.99 -16.01 -12.08
C THR A 218 11.55 -15.53 -13.41
N ARG A 219 11.44 -16.37 -14.44
CA ARG A 219 11.74 -15.97 -15.83
C ARG A 219 10.50 -16.15 -16.68
N ASP A 220 10.26 -15.17 -17.54
CA ASP A 220 9.20 -15.23 -18.52
C ASP A 220 9.59 -16.12 -19.73
N ALA A 221 8.71 -16.22 -20.72
CA ALA A 221 8.95 -16.98 -21.95
C ALA A 221 10.17 -16.46 -22.74
N ASP A 222 10.46 -15.16 -22.64
CA ASP A 222 11.59 -14.48 -23.28
C ASP A 222 12.88 -14.56 -22.44
N ASN A 223 12.85 -15.37 -21.35
CA ASN A 223 13.96 -15.58 -20.41
C ASN A 223 14.39 -14.33 -19.61
N ASN A 224 13.54 -13.29 -19.54
CA ASN A 224 13.80 -12.11 -18.71
C ASN A 224 13.63 -12.45 -17.22
N PRO A 225 14.62 -12.16 -16.36
CA PRO A 225 14.52 -12.46 -14.94
C PRO A 225 13.74 -11.38 -14.21
N VAL A 226 12.78 -11.79 -13.38
CA VAL A 226 12.10 -10.94 -12.41
C VAL A 226 12.44 -11.43 -11.01
N HIS A 227 13.07 -10.57 -10.22
CA HIS A 227 13.46 -10.90 -8.85
C HIS A 227 12.35 -10.51 -7.88
N TRP A 228 11.93 -11.46 -7.06
CA TRP A 228 10.86 -11.30 -6.08
C TRP A 228 11.37 -11.45 -4.66
N THR A 229 10.80 -10.69 -3.74
CA THR A 229 10.83 -10.98 -2.31
C THR A 229 9.43 -11.40 -1.88
N ALA A 230 9.31 -12.62 -1.38
CA ALA A 230 8.13 -13.11 -0.69
C ALA A 230 8.23 -12.76 0.80
N ASN A 231 7.18 -12.19 1.34
CA ASN A 231 7.08 -11.85 2.75
C ASN A 231 5.76 -12.40 3.30
N THR A 232 5.80 -13.01 4.47
CA THR A 232 4.61 -13.45 5.20
C THR A 232 4.60 -12.87 6.60
N SER A 233 3.42 -12.67 7.16
CA SER A 233 3.25 -12.26 8.56
C SER A 233 1.87 -12.65 9.08
N GLY A 234 1.78 -12.98 10.36
CA GLY A 234 0.49 -13.25 11.00
C GLY A 234 -0.34 -11.97 11.19
N THR A 235 -1.65 -12.11 11.04
CA THR A 235 -2.66 -11.12 11.41
C THR A 235 -3.74 -11.80 12.26
N THR A 236 -4.68 -11.02 12.81
CA THR A 236 -5.82 -11.57 13.57
C THR A 236 -6.74 -12.45 12.71
N ALA A 237 -6.81 -12.17 11.40
CA ALA A 237 -7.68 -12.89 10.47
C ALA A 237 -6.98 -14.05 9.72
N GLY A 238 -5.66 -14.21 9.85
CA GLY A 238 -4.90 -15.25 9.17
C GLY A 238 -3.49 -14.81 8.77
N GLU A 239 -2.83 -15.57 7.90
CA GLU A 239 -1.49 -15.26 7.41
C GLU A 239 -1.58 -14.35 6.17
N ARG A 240 -0.95 -13.17 6.24
CA ARG A 240 -0.80 -12.25 5.12
C ARG A 240 0.40 -12.65 4.27
N LEU A 241 0.27 -12.57 2.96
CA LEU A 241 1.37 -12.69 2.00
C LEU A 241 1.49 -11.40 1.19
N TRP A 242 2.73 -10.93 1.00
CA TRP A 242 2.98 -9.95 -0.06
C TRP A 242 4.25 -10.30 -0.83
N LEU A 243 4.13 -10.19 -2.13
CA LEU A 243 5.21 -10.42 -3.09
C LEU A 243 5.66 -9.07 -3.63
N GLN A 244 6.94 -8.78 -3.59
CA GLN A 244 7.50 -7.52 -4.04
C GLN A 244 8.56 -7.75 -5.11
N VAL A 245 8.47 -7.02 -6.22
CA VAL A 245 9.50 -7.02 -7.26
C VAL A 245 10.72 -6.26 -6.77
N ASN A 246 11.88 -6.88 -6.84
CA ASN A 246 13.16 -6.26 -6.55
C ASN A 246 13.79 -5.77 -7.86
N ALA A 247 13.64 -4.51 -8.15
CA ALA A 247 14.37 -3.90 -9.26
C ALA A 247 15.79 -3.58 -8.79
N LYS A 248 16.77 -4.42 -9.14
CA LYS A 248 18.17 -4.25 -8.70
C LYS A 248 18.81 -2.96 -9.19
N ASP A 249 18.39 -2.41 -10.33
CA ASP A 249 19.06 -1.28 -10.98
C ASP A 249 18.36 0.09 -10.82
N ASN A 250 17.16 0.13 -10.25
CA ASN A 250 16.39 1.37 -10.12
C ASN A 250 16.88 2.34 -9.03
N TRP A 251 17.99 2.04 -8.37
CA TRP A 251 18.51 2.87 -7.26
C TRP A 251 19.61 3.84 -7.72
N LYS A 252 20.25 3.58 -8.86
CA LYS A 252 21.33 4.41 -9.42
C LYS A 252 20.77 5.44 -10.41
N ILE A 253 19.92 6.35 -9.92
CA ILE A 253 19.35 7.43 -10.74
C ILE A 253 20.26 8.66 -10.57
N PRO A 254 20.81 9.22 -11.65
CA PRO A 254 21.56 10.48 -11.58
C PRO A 254 20.71 11.61 -10.99
N LEU A 255 21.37 12.54 -10.29
CA LEU A 255 20.70 13.66 -9.62
C LEU A 255 19.82 14.47 -10.58
N ASP A 256 20.24 14.63 -11.83
CA ASP A 256 19.51 15.34 -12.87
C ASP A 256 18.22 14.67 -13.32
N HIS A 257 18.11 13.36 -13.10
CA HIS A 257 16.95 12.57 -13.50
C HIS A 257 15.94 12.33 -12.38
N LEU A 258 16.20 12.83 -11.17
CA LEU A 258 15.23 12.72 -10.06
C LEU A 258 13.96 13.53 -10.30
N GLY A 259 14.04 14.54 -11.17
CA GLY A 259 12.91 15.39 -11.56
C GLY A 259 12.87 16.75 -10.85
N MET A 260 13.98 17.23 -10.31
CA MET A 260 14.14 18.61 -9.83
C MET A 260 14.04 19.60 -11.01
N SER A 261 13.66 20.84 -10.74
CA SER A 261 13.74 21.90 -11.74
C SER A 261 15.19 22.34 -11.93
N SER A 262 15.48 22.99 -13.07
CA SER A 262 16.82 23.55 -13.35
C SER A 262 17.29 24.48 -12.25
N GLU A 263 16.40 25.33 -11.74
CA GLU A 263 16.72 26.30 -10.70
C GLU A 263 17.03 25.58 -9.37
N GLN A 264 16.23 24.53 -9.02
CA GLN A 264 16.47 23.72 -7.82
C GLN A 264 17.80 22.95 -7.91
N LEU A 265 18.12 22.39 -9.08
CA LEU A 265 19.39 21.69 -9.30
C LEU A 265 20.57 22.61 -9.18
N THR A 266 20.50 23.81 -9.77
CA THR A 266 21.58 24.84 -9.69
C THR A 266 21.82 25.25 -8.25
N SER A 267 20.74 25.57 -7.50
CA SER A 267 20.84 25.96 -6.08
C SER A 267 21.37 24.82 -5.20
N LEU A 268 20.96 23.58 -5.49
CA LEU A 268 21.44 22.41 -4.75
C LEU A 268 22.91 22.14 -5.05
N ARG A 269 23.33 22.20 -6.32
CA ARG A 269 24.75 22.03 -6.71
C ARG A 269 25.64 23.07 -6.05
N GLU A 270 25.15 24.30 -5.91
CA GLU A 270 25.86 25.34 -5.18
C GLU A 270 26.02 24.99 -3.68
N ALA A 271 24.97 24.51 -3.05
CA ALA A 271 25.00 24.03 -1.66
C ALA A 271 25.88 22.78 -1.47
N LEU A 272 26.09 22.00 -2.54
CA LEU A 272 26.95 20.82 -2.55
C LEU A 272 28.44 21.17 -2.78
N LYS A 273 28.78 22.40 -3.15
CA LYS A 273 30.18 22.82 -3.26
C LYS A 273 30.88 22.71 -1.91
N GLY A 274 32.12 22.27 -1.94
CA GLY A 274 32.88 21.95 -0.73
C GLY A 274 32.56 20.53 -0.18
N ASN A 275 33.37 20.09 0.77
CA ASN A 275 33.32 18.72 1.28
C ASN A 275 32.73 18.64 2.70
N GLU A 276 32.11 19.70 3.20
CA GLU A 276 31.61 19.79 4.56
C GLU A 276 30.11 20.08 4.66
N GLY A 277 29.56 19.78 5.83
CA GLY A 277 28.23 20.17 6.23
C GLY A 277 27.18 19.09 6.04
N LEU A 278 26.02 19.36 6.60
CA LEU A 278 24.88 18.47 6.69
C LEU A 278 23.84 18.78 5.62
N ILE A 279 23.43 17.74 4.89
CA ILE A 279 22.26 17.78 4.00
C ILE A 279 21.24 16.77 4.48
N MET A 280 20.05 17.23 4.77
CA MET A 280 18.94 16.39 5.18
C MET A 280 18.04 16.08 3.98
N VAL A 281 17.68 14.80 3.83
CA VAL A 281 16.68 14.34 2.84
C VAL A 281 15.47 13.83 3.59
N SER A 282 14.34 14.48 3.38
CA SER A 282 13.09 14.13 4.06
C SER A 282 11.99 13.70 3.11
N SER A 283 11.19 12.75 3.54
CA SER A 283 9.95 12.35 2.85
C SER A 283 9.07 11.51 3.75
N PRO A 284 7.76 11.38 3.45
CA PRO A 284 6.94 10.29 3.94
C PRO A 284 7.51 8.92 3.55
N ALA A 285 6.95 7.85 4.11
CA ALA A 285 7.35 6.48 3.76
C ALA A 285 7.14 6.20 2.26
N HIS A 286 8.05 5.46 1.65
CA HIS A 286 7.97 5.01 0.25
C HIS A 286 7.93 6.15 -0.81
N MET A 287 8.39 7.35 -0.46
CA MET A 287 8.43 8.51 -1.37
C MET A 287 9.84 8.81 -1.92
N GLY A 288 10.67 7.78 -2.12
CA GLY A 288 11.93 7.87 -2.88
C GLY A 288 13.16 8.39 -2.10
N ARG A 289 13.09 8.56 -0.76
CA ARG A 289 14.20 9.10 0.05
C ARG A 289 15.53 8.38 -0.18
N THR A 290 15.53 7.04 -0.14
CA THR A 290 16.75 6.24 -0.34
C THR A 290 17.37 6.47 -1.71
N THR A 291 16.54 6.56 -2.76
CA THR A 291 17.00 6.83 -4.12
C THR A 291 17.68 8.19 -4.20
N THR A 292 17.13 9.23 -3.57
CA THR A 292 17.75 10.56 -3.53
C THR A 292 19.05 10.59 -2.73
N LEU A 293 19.09 9.87 -1.59
CA LEU A 293 20.35 9.71 -0.83
C LEU A 293 21.42 9.03 -1.68
N TYR A 294 21.11 7.96 -2.38
CA TYR A 294 22.04 7.27 -3.27
C TYR A 294 22.45 8.12 -4.47
N SER A 295 21.53 8.90 -5.03
CA SER A 295 21.81 9.84 -6.11
C SER A 295 22.78 10.94 -5.67
N LEU A 296 22.65 11.44 -4.44
CA LEU A 296 23.59 12.40 -3.86
C LEU A 296 24.98 11.76 -3.65
N LEU A 297 25.06 10.52 -3.20
CA LEU A 297 26.33 9.80 -3.08
C LEU A 297 26.99 9.59 -4.44
N SER A 298 26.23 9.20 -5.46
CA SER A 298 26.74 8.99 -6.82
C SER A 298 27.23 10.27 -7.51
N ASN A 299 26.97 11.44 -6.93
CA ASN A 299 27.50 12.71 -7.41
C ASN A 299 28.96 12.96 -6.98
N HIS A 300 29.51 12.09 -6.12
CA HIS A 300 30.89 12.15 -5.66
C HIS A 300 31.73 11.07 -6.31
N ASP A 301 33.00 11.35 -6.47
CA ASP A 301 33.97 10.38 -6.98
C ASP A 301 34.42 9.45 -5.82
N ALA A 302 33.91 8.22 -5.83
CA ALA A 302 34.21 7.22 -4.80
C ALA A 302 35.63 6.63 -4.90
N TYR A 303 36.37 6.92 -5.96
CA TYR A 303 37.78 6.50 -6.08
C TYR A 303 38.77 7.46 -5.39
N THR A 304 38.41 8.73 -5.34
CA THR A 304 39.25 9.77 -4.72
C THR A 304 38.74 10.17 -3.34
N THR A 305 37.52 9.82 -2.99
CA THR A 305 36.86 10.24 -1.74
C THR A 305 36.39 9.03 -0.94
N SER A 306 36.75 8.95 0.33
CA SER A 306 36.26 7.90 1.23
C SER A 306 34.78 8.12 1.54
N ILE A 307 33.93 7.18 1.10
CA ILE A 307 32.47 7.23 1.27
C ILE A 307 31.99 6.03 2.07
N ASN A 308 31.23 6.29 3.14
CA ASN A 308 30.59 5.26 3.93
C ASN A 308 29.08 5.47 4.01
N THR A 309 28.32 4.36 4.01
CA THR A 309 26.89 4.35 4.31
C THR A 309 26.59 3.58 5.58
N PHE A 310 25.59 4.06 6.32
CA PHE A 310 25.09 3.42 7.53
C PHE A 310 23.58 3.22 7.43
N GLU A 311 23.18 1.95 7.24
CA GLU A 311 21.80 1.59 6.83
C GLU A 311 21.32 0.32 7.54
N ILE A 312 20.01 0.21 7.80
CA ILE A 312 19.40 -1.03 8.29
C ILE A 312 19.25 -2.06 7.16
N ASN A 313 18.72 -1.63 6.02
CA ASN A 313 18.49 -2.49 4.86
C ASN A 313 19.07 -1.82 3.60
N PRO A 314 20.36 -1.98 3.33
CA PRO A 314 20.95 -1.46 2.10
C PRO A 314 20.29 -2.13 0.88
N ARG A 315 20.00 -1.32 -0.12
CA ARG A 315 19.26 -1.76 -1.32
C ARG A 315 20.09 -1.79 -2.59
N ALA A 316 21.27 -1.19 -2.56
CA ALA A 316 22.21 -1.19 -3.66
C ALA A 316 23.62 -1.44 -3.11
N GLU A 317 24.42 -2.08 -3.92
CA GLU A 317 25.86 -2.19 -3.74
C GLU A 317 26.51 -1.22 -4.72
N PHE A 318 27.44 -0.42 -4.24
CA PHE A 318 28.18 0.53 -5.03
C PHE A 318 29.65 0.13 -5.03
N GLU A 319 30.29 0.24 -6.18
CA GLU A 319 31.73 0.08 -6.26
C GLU A 319 32.42 1.18 -5.46
N SER A 320 33.43 0.83 -4.70
CA SER A 320 34.26 1.75 -3.90
C SER A 320 33.53 2.54 -2.79
N ILE A 321 32.29 2.19 -2.43
CA ILE A 321 31.59 2.73 -1.28
C ILE A 321 31.47 1.66 -0.20
N SER A 322 31.91 1.99 1.02
CA SER A 322 31.78 1.08 2.16
C SER A 322 30.36 1.09 2.70
N VAL A 323 29.70 -0.07 2.74
CA VAL A 323 28.33 -0.19 3.26
C VAL A 323 28.38 -0.83 4.65
N THR A 324 27.92 -0.12 5.66
CA THR A 324 27.77 -0.66 7.01
C THR A 324 26.30 -0.91 7.30
N ARG A 325 25.96 -2.18 7.54
CA ARG A 325 24.60 -2.59 7.89
C ARG A 325 24.43 -2.56 9.41
N PHE A 326 23.37 -1.89 9.87
CA PHE A 326 22.93 -1.92 11.26
C PHE A 326 21.77 -2.90 11.42
N ASP A 327 21.91 -3.83 12.40
CA ASP A 327 20.84 -4.74 12.77
C ASP A 327 20.19 -4.27 14.09
N PRO A 328 18.96 -3.74 14.06
CA PRO A 328 18.26 -3.30 15.26
C PRO A 328 17.81 -4.45 16.18
N ALA A 329 17.82 -5.70 15.68
CA ALA A 329 17.45 -6.89 16.45
C ALA A 329 18.64 -7.53 17.19
N ALA A 330 19.86 -7.05 16.94
CA ALA A 330 21.04 -7.55 17.63
C ALA A 330 21.01 -7.24 19.13
N VAL A 331 21.60 -8.12 19.93
CA VAL A 331 21.70 -7.94 21.39
C VAL A 331 22.48 -6.66 21.69
N ASN A 332 21.91 -5.78 22.53
CA ASN A 332 22.47 -4.47 22.89
C ASN A 332 22.70 -3.53 21.69
N ALA A 333 21.89 -3.64 20.64
CA ALA A 333 21.98 -2.77 19.48
C ALA A 333 21.76 -1.31 19.89
N SER A 334 22.76 -0.46 19.62
CA SER A 334 22.69 0.99 19.79
C SER A 334 23.06 1.67 18.50
N HIS A 335 22.12 2.42 17.93
CA HIS A 335 22.32 3.11 16.64
C HIS A 335 23.47 4.12 16.73
N SER A 336 23.52 4.94 17.77
CA SER A 336 24.56 5.95 18.00
C SER A 336 25.95 5.33 18.19
N LYS A 337 26.10 4.26 18.99
CA LYS A 337 27.39 3.58 19.18
C LYS A 337 27.89 2.94 17.89
N SER A 338 27.00 2.28 17.15
CA SER A 338 27.37 1.68 15.85
C SER A 338 27.76 2.75 14.82
N LEU A 339 27.05 3.87 14.79
CA LEU A 339 27.40 5.01 13.96
C LEU A 339 28.76 5.60 14.32
N GLN A 340 29.05 5.76 15.62
CA GLN A 340 30.35 6.22 16.12
C GLN A 340 31.50 5.31 15.63
N SER A 341 31.30 3.99 15.59
CA SER A 341 32.29 3.06 15.05
C SER A 341 32.54 3.26 13.55
N VAL A 342 31.55 3.71 12.80
CA VAL A 342 31.70 4.07 11.38
C VAL A 342 32.47 5.39 11.25
N MET A 343 32.16 6.38 12.08
CA MET A 343 32.85 7.69 12.10
C MET A 343 34.33 7.58 12.46
N LEU A 344 34.71 6.61 13.31
CA LEU A 344 36.13 6.33 13.63
C LEU A 344 36.97 5.87 12.42
N LYS A 345 36.35 5.44 11.33
CA LYS A 345 37.04 5.16 10.06
C LYS A 345 37.33 6.41 9.24
N ASP A 346 36.91 7.54 9.75
CA ASP A 346 37.10 8.87 9.18
C ASP A 346 36.70 9.03 7.71
N PRO A 347 35.44 8.65 7.33
CA PRO A 347 34.99 8.87 5.96
C PRO A 347 34.76 10.36 5.68
N HIS A 348 35.27 10.85 4.55
CA HIS A 348 35.00 12.22 4.11
C HIS A 348 33.51 12.46 3.85
N ILE A 349 32.79 11.41 3.38
CA ILE A 349 31.36 11.45 3.11
C ILE A 349 30.67 10.32 3.83
N LEU A 350 29.68 10.68 4.64
CA LEU A 350 28.89 9.73 5.41
C LEU A 350 27.41 9.86 5.08
N MET A 351 26.76 8.76 4.70
CA MET A 351 25.32 8.70 4.54
C MET A 351 24.72 7.89 5.70
N VAL A 352 23.79 8.52 6.41
CA VAL A 352 23.02 7.91 7.51
C VAL A 352 21.56 7.80 7.08
N ALA A 353 21.10 6.60 6.78
CA ALA A 353 19.76 6.41 6.22
C ALA A 353 18.62 6.83 7.15
N GLN A 354 18.85 6.86 8.47
CA GLN A 354 17.87 7.23 9.51
C GLN A 354 18.55 7.89 10.71
N CYS A 355 17.86 8.81 11.35
CA CYS A 355 18.25 9.42 12.60
C CYS A 355 17.13 9.18 13.64
N PRO A 356 17.22 8.08 14.42
CA PRO A 356 16.14 7.67 15.31
C PRO A 356 16.10 8.40 16.66
N ASP A 357 17.24 8.92 17.14
CA ASP A 357 17.39 9.45 18.51
C ASP A 357 18.33 10.67 18.58
N ALA A 358 18.30 11.35 19.73
CA ALA A 358 19.09 12.55 20.01
C ALA A 358 20.60 12.29 19.97
N ALA A 359 21.06 11.17 20.53
CA ALA A 359 22.48 10.84 20.55
C ALA A 359 23.04 10.66 19.14
N THR A 360 22.26 10.05 18.23
CA THR A 360 22.61 9.97 16.82
C THR A 360 22.66 11.35 16.15
N ALA A 361 21.69 12.23 16.46
CA ALA A 361 21.63 13.57 15.90
C ALA A 361 22.83 14.44 16.37
N GLU A 362 23.22 14.36 17.63
CA GLU A 362 24.38 15.05 18.19
C GLU A 362 25.69 14.62 17.51
N LEU A 363 25.87 13.30 17.31
CA LEU A 363 27.02 12.77 16.59
C LEU A 363 27.06 13.29 15.14
N ILE A 364 25.93 13.25 14.43
CA ILE A 364 25.83 13.78 13.06
C ILE A 364 26.16 15.26 13.03
N ALA A 365 25.57 16.07 13.93
CA ALA A 365 25.78 17.50 13.98
C ALA A 365 27.24 17.85 14.31
N LYS A 366 27.89 17.11 15.18
CA LYS A 366 29.31 17.29 15.51
C LYS A 366 30.18 16.92 14.31
N TYR A 367 30.01 15.72 13.76
CA TYR A 367 30.82 15.18 12.68
C TYR A 367 30.74 16.04 11.40
N SER A 368 29.56 16.57 11.06
CA SER A 368 29.35 17.42 9.89
C SER A 368 29.94 18.85 10.01
N ARG A 369 30.51 19.23 11.16
CA ARG A 369 31.27 20.49 11.36
C ARG A 369 32.79 20.32 11.18
N GLU A 370 33.27 19.09 11.21
CA GLU A 370 34.68 18.73 11.21
C GLU A 370 35.17 18.36 9.80
N GLU A 371 34.88 19.22 8.78
CA GLU A 371 35.26 19.03 7.39
C GLU A 371 34.66 17.78 6.70
N HIS A 372 33.58 17.22 7.26
CA HIS A 372 32.91 16.06 6.71
C HIS A 372 31.55 16.41 6.09
N ARG A 373 31.23 15.75 4.97
CA ARG A 373 29.90 15.82 4.37
C ARG A 373 29.02 14.71 4.94
N VAL A 374 27.85 15.08 5.51
CA VAL A 374 26.89 14.11 6.01
C VAL A 374 25.57 14.26 5.27
N TYR A 375 25.06 13.15 4.75
CA TYR A 375 23.70 13.01 4.21
C TYR A 375 22.85 12.24 5.19
N VAL A 376 21.73 12.80 5.67
CA VAL A 376 20.88 12.12 6.63
C VAL A 376 19.44 12.02 6.12
N GLY A 377 18.84 10.85 6.29
CA GLY A 377 17.45 10.58 5.97
C GLY A 377 16.52 10.81 7.14
N LEU A 378 15.47 11.62 6.96
CA LEU A 378 14.43 11.90 7.95
C LEU A 378 13.04 11.52 7.43
N ARG A 379 12.10 11.25 8.33
CA ARG A 379 10.69 11.09 7.98
C ARG A 379 9.93 12.36 8.35
N ALA A 380 9.67 13.19 7.36
CA ALA A 380 8.89 14.41 7.52
C ALA A 380 8.07 14.70 6.25
N ASN A 381 7.02 15.48 6.40
CA ASN A 381 6.08 15.79 5.31
C ASN A 381 6.58 16.90 4.38
N ASP A 382 7.39 17.81 4.88
CA ASP A 382 7.97 18.94 4.17
C ASP A 382 9.33 19.34 4.80
N ALA A 383 10.03 20.30 4.22
CA ALA A 383 11.34 20.74 4.69
C ALA A 383 11.27 21.42 6.06
N PHE A 384 10.19 22.12 6.36
CA PHE A 384 10.02 22.82 7.63
C PHE A 384 9.68 21.86 8.75
N ALA A 385 8.85 20.84 8.49
CA ALA A 385 8.62 19.75 9.43
C ALA A 385 9.91 18.96 9.72
N ALA A 386 10.79 18.79 8.73
CA ALA A 386 12.09 18.18 8.94
C ALA A 386 13.00 19.04 9.82
N LEU A 387 13.01 20.37 9.58
CA LEU A 387 13.75 21.32 10.44
C LEU A 387 13.22 21.34 11.87
N GLU A 388 11.90 21.31 12.05
CA GLU A 388 11.27 21.26 13.38
C GLU A 388 11.67 19.99 14.13
N LEU A 389 11.61 18.82 13.48
CA LEU A 389 12.07 17.56 14.06
C LEU A 389 13.55 17.62 14.46
N TRP A 390 14.41 18.18 13.58
CA TRP A 390 15.83 18.35 13.85
C TRP A 390 16.10 19.24 15.07
N ARG A 391 15.42 20.38 15.17
CA ARG A 391 15.52 21.29 16.33
C ARG A 391 14.94 20.68 17.60
N LYS A 392 13.92 19.84 17.52
CA LYS A 392 13.35 19.14 18.68
C LYS A 392 14.30 18.11 19.26
N VAL A 393 15.07 17.45 18.40
CA VAL A 393 16.05 16.43 18.80
C VAL A 393 17.34 17.07 19.30
N LEU A 394 17.72 18.23 18.75
CA LEU A 394 18.86 19.05 19.15
C LEU A 394 18.35 20.36 19.76
N PRO A 395 18.19 20.45 21.08
CA PRO A 395 17.63 21.63 21.72
C PRO A 395 18.52 22.87 21.62
N ASP A 396 19.83 22.71 21.42
CA ASP A 396 20.73 23.81 21.12
C ASP A 396 20.61 24.21 19.64
N ASN A 397 19.98 25.36 19.41
CA ASN A 397 19.75 25.90 18.08
C ASN A 397 21.05 26.22 17.31
N GLN A 398 22.13 26.58 18.00
CA GLN A 398 23.44 26.83 17.38
C GLN A 398 24.02 25.51 16.83
N VAL A 399 23.95 24.45 17.64
CA VAL A 399 24.38 23.11 17.22
C VAL A 399 23.57 22.62 16.02
N ALA A 400 22.27 22.88 16.02
CA ALA A 400 21.37 22.48 14.94
C ALA A 400 21.61 23.26 13.64
N ALA A 401 21.92 24.56 13.72
CA ALA A 401 22.06 25.47 12.60
C ALA A 401 23.42 25.40 11.87
N THR A 402 24.49 25.30 12.67
CA THR A 402 25.87 25.48 12.17
C THR A 402 26.23 24.55 11.00
N PRO A 403 25.99 23.22 11.08
CA PRO A 403 26.40 22.30 10.04
C PRO A 403 25.44 22.30 8.83
N LEU A 404 24.22 22.83 8.98
CA LEU A 404 23.15 22.65 8.03
C LEU A 404 23.40 23.46 6.73
N ARG A 405 23.40 22.78 5.58
CA ARG A 405 23.57 23.38 4.24
C ARG A 405 22.27 23.39 3.47
N ALA A 406 21.53 22.27 3.48
CA ALA A 406 20.25 22.17 2.79
C ALA A 406 19.33 21.13 3.45
N ILE A 407 18.02 21.34 3.27
CA ILE A 407 16.99 20.35 3.56
C ILE A 407 16.22 20.10 2.26
N ILE A 408 16.27 18.86 1.78
CA ILE A 408 15.56 18.40 0.59
C ILE A 408 14.35 17.63 1.04
N SER A 409 13.16 18.17 0.82
CA SER A 409 11.92 17.42 1.01
C SER A 409 11.35 16.99 -0.33
N GLN A 410 10.83 15.77 -0.38
CA GLN A 410 10.36 15.19 -1.63
C GLN A 410 9.12 14.34 -1.48
N ARG A 411 8.39 14.22 -2.59
CA ARG A 411 7.33 13.22 -2.80
C ARG A 411 7.40 12.68 -4.22
N LEU A 412 6.89 11.48 -4.43
CA LEU A 412 6.75 10.88 -5.75
C LEU A 412 5.35 11.13 -6.29
N ILE A 413 5.28 11.57 -7.55
CA ILE A 413 4.06 11.69 -8.33
C ILE A 413 4.15 10.79 -9.56
N ARG A 414 3.01 10.25 -10.00
CA ARG A 414 2.95 9.42 -11.20
C ARG A 414 3.01 10.25 -12.46
N LEU A 415 3.71 9.73 -13.45
CA LEU A 415 3.76 10.29 -14.80
C LEU A 415 2.52 9.86 -15.59
N LEU A 416 1.91 10.78 -16.32
CA LEU A 416 0.85 10.44 -17.26
C LEU A 416 1.37 9.49 -18.34
N CYS A 417 0.57 8.51 -18.70
CA CYS A 417 0.92 7.62 -19.80
C CYS A 417 1.01 8.41 -21.11
N PRO A 418 2.16 8.40 -21.81
CA PRO A 418 2.34 9.17 -23.02
C PRO A 418 1.37 8.76 -24.14
N THR A 419 0.99 7.47 -24.18
CA THR A 419 0.17 6.86 -25.24
C THR A 419 -1.30 7.17 -25.09
N CYS A 420 -1.84 7.22 -23.86
CA CYS A 420 -3.30 7.32 -23.67
C CYS A 420 -3.77 8.55 -22.91
N LYS A 421 -2.88 9.47 -22.50
CA LYS A 421 -3.30 10.72 -21.85
C LYS A 421 -4.23 11.54 -22.73
N ILE A 422 -5.22 12.18 -22.12
CA ILE A 422 -6.25 12.97 -22.81
C ILE A 422 -6.02 14.45 -22.51
N ALA A 423 -5.90 15.25 -23.56
CA ALA A 423 -5.87 16.71 -23.43
C ALA A 423 -7.26 17.22 -23.00
N TYR A 424 -7.28 18.20 -22.09
CA TYR A 424 -8.51 18.86 -21.65
C TYR A 424 -8.21 20.28 -21.21
N GLN A 425 -9.24 21.11 -21.17
CA GLN A 425 -9.16 22.44 -20.57
C GLN A 425 -9.61 22.35 -19.11
N PRO A 426 -8.75 22.72 -18.14
CA PRO A 426 -9.13 22.75 -16.74
C PRO A 426 -10.18 23.85 -16.47
N ASP A 427 -11.00 23.62 -15.46
CA ASP A 427 -11.94 24.60 -14.96
C ASP A 427 -11.19 25.82 -14.41
N GLU A 428 -11.60 27.04 -14.83
CA GLU A 428 -10.99 28.31 -14.40
C GLU A 428 -11.10 28.49 -12.87
N ALA A 429 -12.19 28.05 -12.24
CA ALA A 429 -12.36 28.09 -10.80
C ALA A 429 -11.29 27.20 -10.08
N LEU A 430 -10.92 26.08 -10.68
CA LEU A 430 -9.87 25.21 -10.18
C LEU A 430 -8.49 25.86 -10.32
N LEU A 431 -8.22 26.49 -11.47
CA LEU A 431 -6.96 27.22 -11.73
C LEU A 431 -6.80 28.40 -10.76
N ALA A 432 -7.87 29.18 -10.55
CA ALA A 432 -7.89 30.31 -9.61
C ALA A 432 -7.59 29.86 -8.18
N LYS A 433 -8.24 28.77 -7.73
CA LYS A 433 -8.01 28.19 -6.39
C LYS A 433 -6.58 27.74 -6.16
N MET A 434 -5.86 27.45 -7.25
CA MET A 434 -4.49 26.96 -7.21
C MET A 434 -3.45 28.03 -7.56
N ASN A 435 -3.85 29.29 -7.68
CA ASN A 435 -3.01 30.41 -8.12
C ASN A 435 -2.26 30.12 -9.44
N LEU A 436 -2.89 29.39 -10.36
CA LEU A 436 -2.36 29.15 -11.69
C LEU A 436 -2.86 30.24 -12.66
N PRO A 437 -2.09 30.60 -13.67
CA PRO A 437 -2.47 31.64 -14.63
C PRO A 437 -3.75 31.23 -15.38
N ILE A 438 -4.76 32.10 -15.29
CA ILE A 438 -6.03 31.98 -16.01
C ILE A 438 -5.84 32.63 -17.38
N GLY A 439 -6.36 32.04 -18.45
CA GLY A 439 -6.43 32.68 -19.78
C GLY A 439 -5.20 32.46 -20.68
N ARG A 440 -4.28 31.55 -20.33
CA ARG A 440 -3.29 31.01 -21.28
C ARG A 440 -3.75 29.64 -21.75
N ASP A 441 -3.45 29.28 -23.01
CA ASP A 441 -3.64 27.92 -23.55
C ASP A 441 -2.77 26.92 -22.76
N LEU A 442 -3.29 26.52 -21.59
CA LEU A 442 -2.65 25.52 -20.75
C LEU A 442 -2.97 24.16 -21.36
N SER A 443 -1.99 23.53 -21.98
CA SER A 443 -2.10 22.16 -22.47
C SER A 443 -2.13 21.18 -21.30
N ALA A 444 -3.29 21.14 -20.61
CA ALA A 444 -3.50 20.25 -19.50
C ALA A 444 -3.89 18.86 -19.98
N PHE A 445 -3.38 17.86 -19.30
CA PHE A 445 -3.69 16.46 -19.60
C PHE A 445 -4.25 15.75 -18.36
N LYS A 446 -5.16 14.81 -18.60
CA LYS A 446 -5.72 13.91 -17.59
C LYS A 446 -5.40 12.46 -17.92
N ALA A 447 -5.37 11.63 -16.88
CA ALA A 447 -5.19 10.20 -17.04
C ALA A 447 -6.41 9.57 -17.72
N ASN A 448 -6.18 8.70 -18.69
CA ASN A 448 -7.22 7.85 -19.25
C ASN A 448 -7.21 6.51 -18.52
N THR A 449 -8.19 6.30 -17.66
CA THR A 449 -8.38 5.05 -16.92
C THR A 449 -9.39 4.11 -17.56
N GLN A 450 -9.97 4.51 -18.68
CA GLN A 450 -10.92 3.68 -19.40
C GLN A 450 -10.21 2.91 -20.51
N PRO A 451 -10.44 1.59 -20.62
CA PRO A 451 -9.95 0.83 -21.76
C PRO A 451 -10.63 1.32 -23.05
N SER A 452 -9.90 1.39 -24.13
CA SER A 452 -10.45 1.67 -25.45
C SER A 452 -11.25 0.46 -25.95
N ARG A 453 -12.14 0.69 -26.94
CA ARG A 453 -12.85 -0.40 -27.61
C ARG A 453 -12.34 -0.52 -29.05
N ASP A 454 -12.17 -1.76 -29.49
CA ASP A 454 -11.86 -2.03 -30.89
C ASP A 454 -13.12 -1.87 -31.80
N GLN A 455 -12.95 -2.03 -33.10
CA GLN A 455 -14.06 -1.96 -34.07
C GLN A 455 -15.11 -3.05 -33.84
N LYS A 456 -14.77 -4.13 -33.10
CA LYS A 456 -15.66 -5.23 -32.73
C LYS A 456 -16.28 -5.06 -31.35
N GLY A 457 -16.01 -3.94 -30.63
CA GLY A 457 -16.53 -3.65 -29.32
C GLY A 457 -15.76 -4.29 -28.16
N ASN A 458 -14.67 -5.02 -28.42
CA ASN A 458 -13.84 -5.62 -27.37
C ASN A 458 -13.03 -4.55 -26.63
N LEU A 459 -12.86 -4.74 -25.33
CA LEU A 459 -12.06 -3.85 -24.52
C LEU A 459 -10.57 -4.10 -24.74
N ILE A 460 -9.86 -3.08 -25.24
CA ILE A 460 -8.41 -3.11 -25.41
C ILE A 460 -7.77 -2.28 -24.31
N LYS A 461 -6.93 -2.90 -23.48
CA LYS A 461 -6.11 -2.20 -22.52
C LYS A 461 -5.00 -1.43 -23.23
N CYS A 462 -4.66 -0.25 -22.74
CA CYS A 462 -3.51 0.49 -23.22
C CYS A 462 -2.23 -0.37 -23.04
N PRO A 463 -1.43 -0.60 -24.10
CA PRO A 463 -0.25 -1.47 -24.00
C PRO A 463 0.81 -0.95 -23.04
N ASP A 464 0.89 0.38 -22.86
CA ASP A 464 1.90 1.01 -22.02
C ASP A 464 1.56 1.05 -20.53
N CYS A 465 0.29 1.28 -20.17
CA CYS A 465 -0.10 1.47 -18.78
C CYS A 465 -1.17 0.48 -18.29
N ALA A 466 -1.54 -0.52 -19.09
CA ALA A 466 -2.64 -1.46 -18.79
C ALA A 466 -3.96 -0.74 -18.40
N SER A 467 -4.23 0.42 -19.00
CA SER A 467 -5.37 1.31 -18.73
C SER A 467 -5.38 1.93 -17.31
N LEU A 468 -4.24 1.99 -16.64
CA LEU A 468 -4.10 2.72 -15.37
C LEU A 468 -4.00 4.25 -15.57
N GLY A 469 -3.75 4.72 -16.80
CA GLY A 469 -3.59 6.13 -17.16
C GLY A 469 -2.25 6.75 -16.75
N TYR A 470 -1.39 6.01 -16.02
CA TYR A 470 -0.08 6.45 -15.53
C TYR A 470 0.98 5.40 -15.83
N ARG A 471 2.23 5.87 -16.04
CA ARG A 471 3.39 5.01 -16.27
C ARG A 471 4.66 5.61 -15.66
N GLY A 472 5.10 5.01 -14.55
CA GLY A 472 6.29 5.45 -13.84
C GLY A 472 6.04 6.63 -12.90
N GLN A 473 7.10 7.07 -12.23
CA GLN A 473 7.06 8.12 -11.23
C GLN A 473 8.19 9.12 -11.44
N THR A 474 8.00 10.34 -10.94
CA THR A 474 9.04 11.37 -10.83
C THR A 474 8.92 12.07 -9.48
N GLY A 475 10.02 12.64 -9.00
CA GLY A 475 10.01 13.42 -7.76
C GLY A 475 9.43 14.82 -7.95
N ILE A 476 8.72 15.32 -6.95
CA ILE A 476 8.52 16.74 -6.69
C ILE A 476 9.31 17.11 -5.45
N PHE A 477 9.92 18.29 -5.48
CA PHE A 477 10.90 18.69 -4.49
C PHE A 477 10.59 20.07 -3.91
N GLU A 478 10.89 20.20 -2.63
CA GLU A 478 10.95 21.43 -1.88
C GLU A 478 12.33 21.47 -1.23
N ILE A 479 13.16 22.47 -1.59
CA ILE A 479 14.54 22.53 -1.17
C ILE A 479 14.77 23.82 -0.40
N LEU A 480 15.02 23.69 0.90
CA LEU A 480 15.44 24.79 1.76
C LEU A 480 16.97 24.89 1.71
N ILE A 481 17.50 25.87 1.01
CA ILE A 481 18.93 26.21 1.04
C ILE A 481 19.18 27.06 2.28
N VAL A 482 20.10 26.62 3.13
CA VAL A 482 20.43 27.31 4.38
C VAL A 482 21.58 28.30 4.15
N ASN A 483 21.22 29.49 3.65
CA ASN A 483 22.13 30.63 3.56
C ASN A 483 22.39 31.24 4.96
N ASP A 484 23.25 32.26 5.05
CA ASP A 484 23.63 32.87 6.33
C ASP A 484 22.46 33.55 7.04
N GLU A 485 21.49 34.09 6.31
CA GLU A 485 20.30 34.69 6.88
C GLU A 485 19.40 33.62 7.53
N ILE A 486 19.13 32.51 6.83
CA ILE A 486 18.33 31.38 7.34
C ILE A 486 19.08 30.69 8.49
N ARG A 487 20.39 30.50 8.36
CA ARG A 487 21.24 29.92 9.43
C ARG A 487 21.15 30.73 10.73
N ARG A 488 21.29 32.07 10.62
CA ARG A 488 21.12 32.96 11.79
C ARG A 488 19.72 32.89 12.38
N ALA A 489 18.68 32.81 11.53
CA ALA A 489 17.30 32.68 11.99
C ALA A 489 17.08 31.35 12.75
N ILE A 490 17.67 30.23 12.30
CA ILE A 490 17.63 28.94 12.99
C ILE A 490 18.40 29.03 14.32
N ALA A 491 19.63 29.57 14.29
CA ALA A 491 20.51 29.68 15.45
C ALA A 491 19.93 30.57 16.57
N THR A 492 19.22 31.64 16.21
CA THR A 492 18.53 32.53 17.16
C THR A 492 17.17 31.99 17.62
N GLY A 493 16.78 30.80 17.17
CA GLY A 493 15.54 30.17 17.61
C GLY A 493 14.25 30.77 17.04
N ARG A 494 14.30 31.49 15.90
CA ARG A 494 13.10 32.04 15.26
C ARG A 494 12.06 30.95 15.00
N SER A 495 10.81 31.37 14.90
CA SER A 495 9.69 30.47 14.61
C SER A 495 9.81 29.86 13.20
N ILE A 496 9.24 28.67 13.02
CA ILE A 496 9.22 28.00 11.71
C ILE A 496 8.55 28.87 10.63
N GLU A 497 7.52 29.64 11.02
CA GLU A 497 6.81 30.52 10.07
C GLU A 497 7.66 31.73 9.62
N GLU A 498 8.47 32.27 10.50
CA GLU A 498 9.44 33.32 10.12
C GLU A 498 10.52 32.76 9.17
N ILE A 499 11.03 31.56 9.47
CA ILE A 499 12.01 30.87 8.59
C ILE A 499 11.37 30.56 7.23
N ARG A 500 10.11 30.13 7.21
CA ARG A 500 9.35 29.90 5.96
C ARG A 500 9.21 31.20 5.15
N THR A 501 8.91 32.30 5.81
CA THR A 501 8.80 33.62 5.15
C THR A 501 10.15 34.04 4.54
N LEU A 502 11.25 33.88 5.25
CA LEU A 502 12.61 34.13 4.74
C LEU A 502 12.96 33.23 3.55
N ALA A 503 12.64 31.95 3.64
CA ALA A 503 12.87 30.99 2.55
C ALA A 503 12.08 31.37 1.28
N ARG A 504 10.83 31.82 1.43
CA ARG A 504 10.01 32.30 0.32
C ARG A 504 10.57 33.58 -0.32
N LYS A 505 11.11 34.51 0.46
CA LYS A 505 11.81 35.69 -0.05
C LYS A 505 13.03 35.30 -0.88
N ASN A 506 13.69 34.20 -0.53
CA ASN A 506 14.83 33.62 -1.26
C ASN A 506 14.39 32.67 -2.41
N ASN A 507 13.19 32.86 -2.97
CA ASN A 507 12.62 32.13 -4.10
C ASN A 507 12.51 30.60 -3.88
N MET A 508 12.37 30.14 -2.63
CA MET A 508 12.13 28.73 -2.36
C MET A 508 10.79 28.29 -2.94
N MET A 509 10.81 27.28 -3.80
CA MET A 509 9.63 26.62 -4.36
C MET A 509 9.13 25.54 -3.39
N VAL A 510 7.84 25.57 -3.03
CA VAL A 510 7.24 24.53 -2.20
C VAL A 510 6.76 23.34 -3.03
N LEU A 511 6.56 22.19 -2.38
CA LEU A 511 6.17 20.92 -3.03
C LEU A 511 4.97 21.06 -3.97
N VAL A 512 3.93 21.78 -3.53
CA VAL A 512 2.70 21.97 -4.31
C VAL A 512 2.95 22.76 -5.58
N GLU A 513 3.73 23.83 -5.50
CA GLU A 513 4.09 24.66 -6.65
C GLU A 513 4.91 23.88 -7.68
N HIS A 514 5.85 23.06 -7.22
CA HIS A 514 6.59 22.17 -8.11
C HIS A 514 5.69 21.13 -8.78
N GLY A 515 4.75 20.57 -8.04
CA GLY A 515 3.72 19.67 -8.59
C GLY A 515 2.88 20.34 -9.67
N PHE A 516 2.43 21.58 -9.45
CA PHE A 516 1.68 22.35 -10.45
C PHE A 516 2.52 22.72 -11.67
N ARG A 517 3.79 23.05 -11.50
CA ARG A 517 4.70 23.26 -12.63
C ARG A 517 4.77 22.01 -13.51
N LYS A 518 4.87 20.81 -12.92
CA LYS A 518 4.85 19.54 -13.68
C LYS A 518 3.49 19.26 -14.33
N PHE A 519 2.39 19.62 -13.69
CA PHE A 519 1.07 19.56 -14.29
C PHE A 519 0.98 20.50 -15.51
N ALA A 520 1.43 21.75 -15.40
CA ALA A 520 1.43 22.71 -16.50
C ALA A 520 2.29 22.28 -17.69
N LEU A 521 3.33 21.47 -17.44
CA LEU A 521 4.16 20.85 -18.47
C LEU A 521 3.55 19.56 -19.06
N GLY A 522 2.34 19.14 -18.62
CA GLY A 522 1.68 17.93 -19.08
C GLY A 522 2.37 16.62 -18.67
N ILE A 523 3.21 16.67 -17.63
CA ILE A 523 3.96 15.52 -17.10
C ILE A 523 3.07 14.66 -16.20
N THR A 524 2.23 15.29 -15.40
CA THR A 524 1.30 14.64 -14.46
C THR A 524 -0.09 15.24 -14.55
N SER A 525 -1.06 14.65 -13.85
CA SER A 525 -2.41 15.20 -13.74
C SER A 525 -2.58 16.06 -12.49
N ILE A 526 -3.55 16.97 -12.52
CA ILE A 526 -3.88 17.80 -11.35
C ILE A 526 -4.38 16.96 -10.17
N GLN A 527 -5.16 15.89 -10.46
CA GLN A 527 -5.66 14.97 -9.45
C GLN A 527 -4.51 14.27 -8.70
N GLU A 528 -3.45 13.94 -9.41
CA GLU A 528 -2.26 13.33 -8.82
C GLU A 528 -1.50 14.30 -7.91
N VAL A 529 -1.35 15.55 -8.32
CA VAL A 529 -0.74 16.59 -7.48
C VAL A 529 -1.56 16.79 -6.20
N ILE A 530 -2.88 16.90 -6.32
CA ILE A 530 -3.77 17.03 -5.16
C ILE A 530 -3.64 15.80 -4.24
N ARG A 531 -3.71 14.59 -4.80
CA ARG A 531 -3.60 13.34 -4.03
C ARG A 531 -2.32 13.29 -3.19
N VAL A 532 -1.19 13.68 -3.79
CA VAL A 532 0.12 13.58 -3.14
C VAL A 532 0.39 14.74 -2.18
N CYS A 533 -0.06 15.95 -2.50
CA CYS A 533 0.22 17.14 -1.70
C CYS A 533 -0.80 17.38 -0.57
N THR A 534 -2.00 16.80 -0.66
CA THR A 534 -2.99 16.90 0.43
C THR A 534 -2.57 16.03 1.61
N PRO A 535 -2.48 16.56 2.84
CA PRO A 535 -2.20 15.74 4.01
C PRO A 535 -3.26 14.64 4.17
N GLU A 536 -2.85 13.40 4.37
CA GLU A 536 -3.79 12.32 4.75
C GLU A 536 -4.48 12.73 6.05
N LYS A 537 -5.82 12.86 6.02
CA LYS A 537 -6.60 12.90 7.25
C LYS A 537 -6.37 11.58 7.97
N LYS A 538 -5.68 11.62 9.11
CA LYS A 538 -5.60 10.44 9.99
C LYS A 538 -7.01 9.90 10.17
N PRO A 539 -7.29 8.61 9.91
CA PRO A 539 -8.58 8.04 10.22
C PRO A 539 -8.85 8.31 11.70
N ALA A 540 -10.02 8.86 12.01
CA ALA A 540 -10.44 9.05 13.38
C ALA A 540 -10.30 7.71 14.10
N PRO A 541 -9.75 7.67 15.34
CA PRO A 541 -9.64 6.42 16.09
C PRO A 541 -11.03 5.81 16.17
N LYS A 542 -11.20 4.58 15.65
CA LYS A 542 -12.45 3.84 15.78
C LYS A 542 -12.79 3.83 17.26
N ALA A 543 -13.91 4.45 17.63
CA ALA A 543 -14.42 4.42 18.98
C ALA A 543 -14.50 2.94 19.40
N LYS A 544 -13.80 2.59 20.47
CA LYS A 544 -13.91 1.27 21.07
C LYS A 544 -15.39 1.08 21.39
N ALA A 545 -16.03 0.11 20.73
CA ALA A 545 -17.36 -0.32 21.07
C ALA A 545 -17.35 -0.71 22.56
N GLY A 546 -18.05 0.08 23.36
CA GLY A 546 -18.20 -0.16 24.79
C GLY A 546 -18.86 -1.51 24.98
N THR A 547 -18.19 -2.41 25.66
CA THR A 547 -18.75 -3.61 26.23
C THR A 547 -19.79 -3.19 27.27
N SER A 548 -21.07 -3.17 26.87
CA SER A 548 -22.19 -3.10 27.81
C SER A 548 -22.27 -4.47 28.51
N GLY A 549 -21.71 -4.54 29.72
CA GLY A 549 -21.93 -5.64 30.63
C GLY A 549 -23.39 -5.67 31.07
N ALA A 550 -24.12 -6.69 30.63
CA ALA A 550 -25.43 -7.01 31.15
C ALA A 550 -25.29 -7.66 32.53
N SER A 551 -25.64 -6.95 33.59
CA SER A 551 -25.97 -7.57 34.89
C SER A 551 -27.48 -7.66 35.03
N ARG A 552 -27.95 -8.91 35.11
CA ARG A 552 -29.32 -9.30 35.54
C ARG A 552 -29.42 -9.22 37.06
N ALA A 553 -30.45 -8.56 37.56
CA ALA A 553 -31.25 -8.93 38.77
C ALA A 553 -32.39 -7.91 38.85
N GLY A 554 -33.65 -8.31 38.69
CA GLY A 554 -34.50 -8.85 39.75
C GLY A 554 -35.56 -7.83 40.13
N ALA A 555 -36.77 -8.00 39.58
CA ALA A 555 -38.15 -7.74 40.07
C ALA A 555 -38.44 -6.74 41.22
N SER A 556 -39.32 -5.76 41.05
CA SER A 556 -40.74 -5.78 41.43
C SER A 556 -41.42 -4.39 41.40
N LYS A 557 -42.59 -4.41 40.90
CA LYS A 557 -43.87 -3.70 40.91
C LYS A 557 -44.10 -2.34 41.66
N ALA A 558 -44.92 -1.57 40.97
CA ALA A 558 -45.94 -0.58 41.42
C ALA A 558 -45.43 0.85 41.67
N GLY A 559 -45.97 1.91 41.12
CA GLY A 559 -47.28 2.32 40.77
C GLY A 559 -47.33 3.85 40.78
N GLN A 560 -48.08 4.42 39.84
CA GLN A 560 -48.74 5.71 39.87
C GLN A 560 -47.99 7.05 39.64
N ILE A 561 -48.45 7.72 38.61
CA ILE A 561 -48.45 9.09 38.09
C ILE A 561 -49.33 9.99 38.98
N PRO A 562 -49.47 11.34 38.89
CA PRO A 562 -48.71 12.43 38.21
C PRO A 562 -48.58 13.72 39.03
N GLY A 563 -47.90 14.76 38.46
CA GLY A 563 -48.35 16.12 38.77
C GLY A 563 -47.25 17.20 38.89
N GLN A 564 -47.25 18.11 37.90
CA GLN A 564 -47.07 19.56 37.98
C GLN A 564 -45.70 20.20 38.22
N THR A 565 -45.27 20.91 37.21
CA THR A 565 -44.45 22.15 37.17
C THR A 565 -45.16 23.31 37.94
N PRO A 566 -44.61 24.53 38.19
CA PRO A 566 -43.29 25.13 37.94
C PRO A 566 -42.80 26.08 39.08
N GLY A 567 -41.61 26.71 38.93
CA GLY A 567 -41.32 27.89 39.75
C GLY A 567 -39.83 28.21 39.88
N GLN A 568 -39.43 29.14 39.15
CA GLN A 568 -38.49 30.29 39.29
C GLN A 568 -37.78 30.49 40.62
N SER A 569 -36.50 30.91 40.48
CA SER A 569 -35.88 32.16 40.95
C SER A 569 -34.70 32.06 41.92
N GLN A 570 -33.67 32.70 41.45
CA GLN A 570 -32.80 33.68 42.13
C GLN A 570 -31.78 33.25 43.21
N ALA A 571 -30.54 33.54 42.86
CA ALA A 571 -29.60 34.49 43.47
C ALA A 571 -29.11 34.27 44.92
N GLY A 572 -27.80 34.43 45.06
CA GLY A 572 -27.20 34.84 46.35
C GLY A 572 -25.84 34.21 46.61
N THR A 573 -24.80 34.81 46.14
CA THR A 573 -23.74 35.58 46.83
C THR A 573 -23.06 34.95 48.07
N SER A 574 -21.77 35.01 47.97
CA SER A 574 -20.78 35.49 48.96
C SER A 574 -20.06 34.48 49.89
N ARG A 575 -18.80 34.53 49.70
CA ARG A 575 -17.73 34.96 50.62
C ARG A 575 -17.08 33.96 51.62
N VAL A 576 -15.79 33.88 51.44
CA VAL A 576 -14.71 34.19 52.40
C VAL A 576 -14.38 33.15 53.49
N GLY A 577 -13.07 32.77 53.53
CA GLY A 577 -12.42 32.60 54.82
C GLY A 577 -11.31 31.56 54.87
N ASN A 578 -10.11 32.05 54.73
CA ASN A 578 -8.91 31.84 55.54
C ASN A 578 -8.28 30.48 55.78
N ALA A 579 -7.03 30.48 55.44
CA ALA A 579 -5.90 29.74 56.12
C ALA A 579 -5.81 30.14 57.60
N PRO A 580 -4.93 29.60 58.48
CA PRO A 580 -3.52 29.31 58.24
C PRO A 580 -2.85 28.18 59.10
N SER A 581 -1.52 28.04 58.92
CA SER A 581 -0.44 27.69 59.88
C SER A 581 -0.34 26.23 60.30
N GLY A 582 0.78 25.64 60.50
CA GLY A 582 2.15 26.02 60.68
C GLY A 582 2.97 24.82 61.09
N GLY A 583 4.25 24.98 61.02
CA GLY A 583 5.25 24.49 61.97
C GLY A 583 6.06 23.29 61.50
N SER A 584 7.29 23.50 61.04
CA SER A 584 8.62 23.49 61.74
C SER A 584 8.98 22.09 62.23
N SER A 585 10.12 21.55 61.96
CA SER A 585 11.51 21.84 62.31
C SER A 585 12.40 20.69 61.80
N ALA A 586 13.48 20.97 61.15
CA ALA A 586 14.83 21.11 61.65
C ALA A 586 15.59 19.81 61.96
N GLY A 587 16.77 19.73 61.39
CA GLY A 587 17.93 19.13 62.03
C GLY A 587 18.63 18.03 61.20
N ASN A 588 19.68 18.36 60.70
CA ASN A 588 21.13 18.23 60.91
C ASN A 588 21.87 17.28 59.99
N ALA A 589 22.78 17.87 59.30
CA ALA A 589 24.04 17.24 58.91
C ALA A 589 24.94 17.10 60.17
N PRO A 590 26.10 16.40 60.19
CA PRO A 590 27.18 16.62 59.26
C PRO A 590 28.15 15.41 58.96
N SER A 591 29.04 15.70 58.04
CA SER A 591 30.46 15.39 57.94
C SER A 591 31.00 13.96 57.82
N GLY A 592 31.84 13.77 56.80
CA GLY A 592 33.23 13.51 57.06
C GLY A 592 33.85 12.36 56.29
N GLY A 593 34.92 12.70 55.56
CA GLY A 593 36.15 11.90 55.50
C GLY A 593 36.31 11.17 54.12
N ALA A 594 37.06 11.71 53.24
CA ALA A 594 38.50 11.63 52.95
C ALA A 594 39.08 10.21 52.81
N GLY A 595 39.74 10.03 51.66
CA GLY A 595 40.89 9.13 51.58
C GLY A 595 40.94 8.30 50.27
N ASN A 596 41.80 8.74 49.39
CA ASN A 596 42.84 8.06 48.61
C ASN A 596 42.61 6.56 48.22
N ASP A 597 42.57 6.23 46.95
CA ASP A 597 43.74 5.94 46.09
C ASP A 597 43.31 5.98 44.61
#